data_8a2703b53e95009bcc73e9288be302b6
#
_entry.id   8a2703b53e95009bcc73e9288be302b6
#
_cell.length_a   1.000
_cell.length_b   1.000
_cell.length_c   1.000
_cell.angle_alpha   90.00
_cell.angle_beta   90.00
_cell.angle_gamma   90.00
#
_symmetry.space_group_name_H-M   'P 1'
#
loop_
_entity.id
_entity.type
_entity.pdbx_description
1 polymer ?
#
loop_
_entity_poly.entity_id
_entity_poly.type
_entity_poly.pdbx_seq_one_letter_code
_entity_poly.pdbx_strand_id
1 'polypeptide(L)'
;MQRGSSSPCDFCGSVQGIQCYPTDVPGADWFVCANCVALIRIEDWDSLIDRSLAAYTALRLIPENEKNALRQQVENRVKAFRAFCLLPV
;
A
#
# COMPACT_ATOMS: atom_id res chain seq x y z
N MET A 1 -3.53 24.18 1.34
CA MET A 1 -3.66 23.62 1.49
C MET A 1 -3.14 22.50 1.27
N GLN A 2 -2.77 21.86 1.43
CA GLN A 2 -2.26 20.95 1.25
C GLN A 2 -2.82 19.90 1.34
N ARG A 3 -2.94 19.36 0.89
CA ARG A 3 -3.60 18.44 0.89
C ARG A 3 -2.88 17.25 0.93
N GLY A 4 -1.93 16.96 0.42
CA GLY A 4 -1.24 15.72 0.44
C GLY A 4 -1.07 15.12 1.79
N SER A 5 -0.96 15.94 2.79
CA SER A 5 -0.74 15.42 4.12
C SER A 5 -1.92 14.62 4.65
N SER A 6 -3.07 14.72 4.02
CA SER A 6 -4.22 13.97 4.49
C SER A 6 -4.48 12.71 3.68
N SER A 7 -3.62 12.38 2.73
CA SER A 7 -3.80 11.17 1.95
C SER A 7 -3.35 9.96 2.76
N PRO A 8 -4.18 8.93 2.88
CA PRO A 8 -3.78 7.75 3.64
C PRO A 8 -2.87 6.86 2.81
N CYS A 9 -2.17 5.98 3.49
CA CYS A 9 -1.32 4.99 2.84
C CYS A 9 -2.16 4.11 1.92
N ASP A 10 -1.69 3.90 0.70
CA ASP A 10 -2.41 3.08 -0.25
C ASP A 10 -2.40 1.61 0.12
N PHE A 11 -1.54 1.19 1.02
CA PHE A 11 -1.48 -0.20 1.44
C PHE A 11 -2.20 -0.49 2.75
N CYS A 12 -1.98 0.31 3.77
CA CYS A 12 -2.58 0.01 5.08
C CYS A 12 -3.51 1.09 5.62
N GLY A 13 -3.64 2.21 4.93
CA GLY A 13 -4.54 3.27 5.36
C GLY A 13 -4.03 4.16 6.47
N SER A 14 -2.81 3.95 6.94
CA SER A 14 -2.25 4.81 7.97
C SER A 14 -1.97 6.19 7.38
N VAL A 15 -2.00 7.21 8.24
CA VAL A 15 -1.70 8.56 7.78
C VAL A 15 -0.38 9.06 8.36
N GLN A 16 0.43 8.16 8.92
CA GLN A 16 1.65 8.56 9.58
C GLN A 16 2.85 8.46 8.67
N GLY A 17 3.60 9.56 8.55
CA GLY A 17 4.84 9.53 7.78
C GLY A 17 4.66 9.24 6.32
N ILE A 18 3.62 9.78 5.71
CA ILE A 18 3.33 9.49 4.32
C ILE A 18 4.41 10.02 3.39
N GLN A 19 4.85 9.16 2.48
CA GLN A 19 5.76 9.55 1.41
C GLN A 19 5.08 9.30 0.08
N CYS A 20 5.39 10.14 -0.89
CA CYS A 20 4.81 10.02 -2.22
C CYS A 20 5.79 9.29 -3.12
N TYR A 21 5.32 8.25 -3.79
CA TYR A 21 6.13 7.54 -4.77
C TYR A 21 5.57 7.88 -6.15
N PRO A 22 6.28 8.68 -6.92
CA PRO A 22 5.78 9.08 -8.23
C PRO A 22 5.85 7.95 -9.24
N THR A 23 4.99 8.02 -10.23
CA THR A 23 5.02 7.08 -11.33
C THR A 23 5.14 7.86 -12.63
N ASP A 24 5.25 7.14 -13.74
CA ASP A 24 5.32 7.79 -15.04
C ASP A 24 3.96 8.36 -15.44
N VAL A 25 2.90 7.95 -14.80
CA VAL A 25 1.56 8.39 -15.15
C VAL A 25 1.17 9.54 -14.24
N PRO A 26 0.92 10.73 -14.78
CA PRO A 26 0.53 11.87 -13.94
C PRO A 26 -0.74 11.56 -13.17
N GLY A 27 -0.74 11.87 -11.90
CA GLY A 27 -1.91 11.63 -11.06
C GLY A 27 -2.02 10.23 -10.52
N ALA A 28 -1.09 9.36 -10.85
CA ALA A 28 -1.11 7.99 -10.37
C ALA A 28 -0.05 7.73 -9.31
N ASP A 29 0.29 8.74 -8.54
CA ASP A 29 1.30 8.60 -7.50
C ASP A 29 0.78 7.75 -6.36
N TRP A 30 1.69 7.06 -5.69
CA TRP A 30 1.34 6.23 -4.56
C TRP A 30 1.74 6.95 -3.28
N PHE A 31 0.89 6.85 -2.28
CA PHE A 31 1.17 7.43 -0.97
C PHE A 31 1.39 6.27 0.00
N VAL A 32 2.51 6.25 0.68
CA VAL A 32 2.92 5.11 1.50
C VAL A 32 3.38 5.61 2.87
N CYS A 33 2.86 5.01 3.93
CA CYS A 33 3.24 5.43 5.28
C CYS A 33 4.64 4.94 5.64
N ALA A 34 5.19 5.51 6.70
CA ALA A 34 6.56 5.19 7.11
C ALA A 34 6.78 3.70 7.35
N ASN A 35 5.80 3.03 7.96
CA ASN A 35 5.95 1.61 8.23
C ASN A 35 5.98 0.78 6.96
N CYS A 36 5.13 1.14 6.00
CA CYS A 36 5.13 0.43 4.73
C CYS A 36 6.38 0.75 3.92
N VAL A 37 6.87 1.99 4.00
CA VAL A 37 8.13 2.35 3.35
C VAL A 37 9.26 1.49 3.87
N ALA A 38 9.30 1.23 5.17
CA ALA A 38 10.35 0.40 5.75
C ALA A 38 10.32 -1.01 5.16
N LEU A 39 9.14 -1.57 4.96
CA LEU A 39 9.01 -2.90 4.36
C LEU A 39 9.40 -2.89 2.89
N ILE A 40 9.05 -1.83 2.17
CA ILE A 40 9.41 -1.72 0.78
C ILE A 40 10.93 -1.63 0.62
N ARG A 41 11.59 -0.92 1.52
CA ARG A 41 13.03 -0.76 1.43
C ARG A 41 13.80 -2.06 1.58
N ILE A 42 13.28 -2.97 2.40
CA ILE A 42 13.93 -4.26 2.58
C ILE A 42 13.29 -5.31 1.67
N GLU A 43 12.35 -4.87 0.83
CA GLU A 43 11.67 -5.75 -0.13
C GLU A 43 10.96 -6.90 0.55
N ASP A 44 10.40 -6.66 1.71
CA ASP A 44 9.63 -7.67 2.43
C ASP A 44 8.17 -7.55 2.00
N TRP A 45 7.90 -8.01 0.79
CA TRP A 45 6.59 -7.86 0.18
C TRP A 45 5.52 -8.66 0.90
N ASP A 46 5.88 -9.81 1.45
CA ASP A 46 4.93 -10.63 2.19
C ASP A 46 4.41 -9.89 3.42
N SER A 47 5.30 -9.25 4.16
CA SER A 47 4.88 -8.48 5.33
C SER A 47 4.04 -7.29 4.92
N LEU A 48 4.34 -6.68 3.79
CA LEU A 48 3.56 -5.56 3.28
C LEU A 48 2.13 -6.02 2.96
N ILE A 49 2.00 -7.18 2.33
CA ILE A 49 0.70 -7.75 2.01
C ILE A 49 -0.06 -8.06 3.31
N ASP A 50 0.60 -8.69 4.28
CA ASP A 50 -0.04 -9.02 5.54
C ASP A 50 -0.49 -7.77 6.28
N ARG A 51 0.31 -6.73 6.27
CA ARG A 51 -0.04 -5.48 6.91
C ARG A 51 -1.27 -4.85 6.26
N SER A 52 -1.35 -4.89 4.93
CA SER A 52 -2.50 -4.38 4.20
C SER A 52 -3.75 -5.18 4.54
N LEU A 53 -3.63 -6.50 4.59
CA LEU A 53 -4.77 -7.35 4.91
C LEU A 53 -5.25 -7.09 6.33
N ALA A 54 -4.33 -6.93 7.28
CA ALA A 54 -4.71 -6.66 8.66
C ALA A 54 -5.47 -5.33 8.75
N ALA A 55 -5.07 -4.34 7.99
CA ALA A 55 -5.75 -3.05 8.00
C ALA A 55 -7.18 -3.17 7.48
N TYR A 56 -7.37 -3.94 6.41
CA TYR A 56 -8.72 -4.11 5.88
C TYR A 56 -9.60 -4.91 6.81
N THR A 57 -9.07 -5.97 7.42
CA THR A 57 -9.87 -6.80 8.30
C THR A 57 -10.17 -6.12 9.62
N ALA A 58 -9.34 -5.15 10.02
CA ALA A 58 -9.60 -4.40 11.24
C ALA A 58 -10.79 -3.47 11.10
N LEU A 59 -11.14 -3.09 9.87
CA LEU A 59 -12.24 -2.18 9.66
C LEU A 59 -13.60 -2.86 9.65
N ARG A 60 -13.64 -4.15 9.37
CA ARG A 60 -14.90 -4.88 9.35
C ARG A 60 -14.59 -6.35 9.23
N LEU A 61 -15.61 -7.15 9.56
CA LEU A 61 -15.45 -8.58 9.47
C LEU A 61 -15.50 -8.99 8.00
N ILE A 62 -14.52 -9.78 7.60
CA ILE A 62 -14.44 -10.29 6.25
C ILE A 62 -14.68 -11.80 6.31
N PRO A 63 -15.66 -12.32 5.60
CA PRO A 63 -15.89 -13.76 5.57
C PRO A 63 -14.69 -14.50 5.02
N GLU A 64 -14.50 -15.72 5.49
CA GLU A 64 -13.34 -16.50 5.08
C GLU A 64 -13.25 -16.65 3.57
N ASN A 65 -14.39 -16.83 2.91
CA ASN A 65 -14.39 -17.00 1.46
C ASN A 65 -14.03 -15.72 0.72
N GLU A 66 -14.11 -14.56 1.39
CA GLU A 66 -13.75 -13.31 0.74
C GLU A 66 -12.30 -12.93 1.03
N LYS A 67 -11.69 -13.56 2.00
CA LYS A 67 -10.31 -13.24 2.35
C LYS A 67 -9.35 -13.54 1.22
N ASN A 68 -9.60 -14.63 0.50
CA ASN A 68 -8.75 -14.97 -0.62
C ASN A 68 -8.84 -13.94 -1.74
N ALA A 69 -10.04 -13.46 -2.02
CA ALA A 69 -10.22 -12.44 -3.03
C ALA A 69 -9.56 -11.13 -2.61
N LEU A 70 -9.67 -10.79 -1.32
CA LEU A 70 -9.06 -9.58 -0.81
C LEU A 70 -7.54 -9.69 -0.89
N ARG A 71 -6.99 -10.84 -0.52
CA ARG A 71 -5.54 -11.04 -0.61
C ARG A 71 -5.07 -10.91 -2.05
N GLN A 72 -5.85 -11.42 -2.99
CA GLN A 72 -5.49 -11.32 -4.40
C GLN A 72 -5.47 -9.85 -4.83
N GLN A 73 -6.43 -9.05 -4.36
CA GLN A 73 -6.46 -7.63 -4.68
C GLN A 73 -5.24 -6.91 -4.12
N VAL A 74 -4.86 -7.25 -2.89
CA VAL A 74 -3.69 -6.63 -2.27
C VAL A 74 -2.43 -7.04 -3.01
N GLU A 75 -2.31 -8.31 -3.37
CA GLU A 75 -1.16 -8.78 -4.13
C GLU A 75 -1.06 -8.08 -5.48
N ASN A 76 -2.19 -7.89 -6.14
CA ASN A 76 -2.21 -7.19 -7.42
C ASN A 76 -1.78 -5.73 -7.26
N ARG A 77 -2.17 -5.11 -6.15
CA ARG A 77 -1.77 -3.75 -5.87
C ARG A 77 -0.26 -3.65 -5.66
N VAL A 78 0.30 -4.59 -4.91
CA VAL A 78 1.74 -4.63 -4.68
C VAL A 78 2.48 -4.86 -6.00
N LYS A 79 1.96 -5.73 -6.85
CA LYS A 79 2.58 -5.97 -8.15
C LYS A 79 2.55 -4.73 -9.01
N ALA A 80 1.44 -4.00 -8.99
CA ALA A 80 1.34 -2.76 -9.75
C ALA A 80 2.33 -1.72 -9.23
N PHE A 81 2.46 -1.63 -7.92
CA PHE A 81 3.41 -0.70 -7.33
C PHE A 81 4.83 -1.04 -7.80
N ARG A 82 5.19 -2.31 -7.73
CA ARG A 82 6.55 -2.73 -8.13
C ARG A 82 6.81 -2.50 -9.62
N ALA A 83 5.77 -2.59 -10.42
CA ALA A 83 5.92 -2.43 -11.85
C ALA A 83 6.02 -0.96 -12.28
N PHE A 84 5.27 -0.10 -11.59
CA PHE A 84 5.20 1.27 -12.02
C PHE A 84 6.00 2.25 -11.17
N CYS A 85 6.09 1.97 -9.93
CA CYS A 85 6.86 2.83 -9.09
C CYS A 85 8.23 2.31 -8.98
N LEU A 86 8.98 2.54 -9.96
CA LEU A 86 10.12 1.98 -10.04
C LEU A 86 11.10 2.49 -9.37
N LEU A 87 11.76 2.12 -8.79
CA LEU A 87 12.65 2.57 -8.16
C LEU A 87 13.78 2.44 -8.67
N PRO A 88 14.37 3.08 -8.87
CA PRO A 88 15.42 3.20 -9.54
C PRO A 88 16.43 2.81 -8.78
N VAL A 89 16.81 2.56 -8.48
CA VAL A 89 17.73 2.19 -7.82
C VAL A 89 18.73 2.64 -7.82
#